data_90e3504151bb6f851b09b6d3573303d6
#
_entry.id   90e3504151bb6f851b09b6d3573303d6
#
_cell.length_a   1.000
_cell.length_b   1.000
_cell.length_c   1.000
_cell.angle_alpha   90.00
_cell.angle_beta   90.00
_cell.angle_gamma   90.00
#
_symmetry.space_group_name_H-M   'P 1'
#
loop_
_entity.id
_entity.type
_entity.pdbx_description
1 polymer ?
#
loop_
_entity_poly.entity_id
_entity_poly.type
_entity_poly.pdbx_seq_one_letter_code
_entity_poly.pdbx_strand_id
1 'polypeptide(L)'
;RPTSEWGRTVADIERTAANVAERVGVTVGAVRLASVLGPHVPSPLGRLLRQPVVPFHATTDPPFAVIEHRDAARAIVAAARNQLSSPVNVVAPGAITCLHAIRRGQRIPLPLFGPQWWFARQLSHITGAPIPDHVSEALTRGRLADNGRMQALLGMTPDTSTTEVIDHLYRWPRVIRKQARVPAAEQ
;
A
#
# COMPACT_ATOMS: atom_id res chain seq x y z
N ARG A 1 17.91 -2.90 -2.85
CA ARG A 1 17.97 -3.69 -1.60
C ARG A 1 16.97 -3.07 -0.61
N PRO A 2 16.21 -3.88 0.15
CA PRO A 2 15.28 -3.35 1.14
C PRO A 2 16.04 -2.62 2.25
N THR A 3 15.55 -1.44 2.62
CA THR A 3 16.19 -0.56 3.60
C THR A 3 15.48 -0.59 4.96
N SER A 4 14.19 -0.92 4.99
CA SER A 4 13.41 -1.11 6.21
C SER A 4 13.48 -2.55 6.72
N GLU A 5 13.22 -2.75 8.00
CA GLU A 5 13.08 -4.07 8.62
C GLU A 5 11.94 -4.86 7.97
N TRP A 6 10.80 -4.21 7.78
CA TRP A 6 9.66 -4.82 7.09
C TRP A 6 10.01 -5.26 5.66
N GLY A 7 10.73 -4.42 4.90
CA GLY A 7 11.16 -4.77 3.55
C GLY A 7 12.12 -5.96 3.53
N ARG A 8 13.02 -6.07 4.53
CA ARG A 8 13.90 -7.23 4.68
C ARG A 8 13.11 -8.49 4.99
N THR A 9 12.15 -8.42 5.92
CA THR A 9 11.26 -9.53 6.27
C THR A 9 10.51 -10.06 5.05
N VAL A 10 9.93 -9.17 4.24
CA VAL A 10 9.22 -9.58 3.00
C VAL A 10 10.17 -10.27 2.01
N ALA A 11 11.39 -9.73 1.83
CA ALA A 11 12.38 -10.35 0.95
C ALA A 11 12.84 -11.72 1.45
N ASP A 12 12.94 -11.90 2.78
CA ASP A 12 13.28 -13.17 3.39
C ASP A 12 12.16 -14.21 3.25
N ILE A 13 10.89 -13.77 3.37
CA ILE A 13 9.72 -14.62 3.12
C ILE A 13 9.73 -15.13 1.66
N GLU A 14 9.94 -14.23 0.69
CA GLU A 14 9.98 -14.61 -0.73
C GLU A 14 11.12 -15.61 -0.98
N ARG A 15 12.30 -15.38 -0.40
CA ARG A 15 13.46 -16.27 -0.53
C ARG A 15 13.21 -17.63 0.10
N THR A 16 12.63 -17.65 1.30
CA THR A 16 12.29 -18.89 2.01
C THR A 16 11.26 -19.70 1.21
N ALA A 17 10.23 -19.04 0.69
CA ALA A 17 9.22 -19.70 -0.14
C ALA A 17 9.83 -20.32 -1.40
N ALA A 18 10.74 -19.60 -2.08
CA ALA A 18 11.45 -20.12 -3.25
C ALA A 18 12.31 -21.35 -2.91
N ASN A 19 13.07 -21.29 -1.82
CA ASN A 19 13.91 -22.40 -1.38
C ASN A 19 13.11 -23.65 -0.99
N VAL A 20 11.95 -23.45 -0.33
CA VAL A 20 11.05 -24.56 0.03
C VAL A 20 10.45 -25.16 -1.24
N ALA A 21 9.96 -24.31 -2.15
CA ALA A 21 9.37 -24.76 -3.41
C ALA A 21 10.34 -25.61 -4.24
N GLU A 22 11.60 -25.20 -4.34
CA GLU A 22 12.65 -25.97 -5.00
C GLU A 22 12.87 -27.36 -4.36
N ARG A 23 12.89 -27.43 -3.01
CA ARG A 23 13.07 -28.70 -2.28
C ARG A 23 11.92 -29.67 -2.47
N VAL A 24 10.71 -29.19 -2.57
CA VAL A 24 9.50 -30.05 -2.70
C VAL A 24 9.04 -30.21 -4.16
N GLY A 25 9.74 -29.61 -5.12
CA GLY A 25 9.44 -29.73 -6.55
C GLY A 25 8.14 -29.01 -6.97
N VAL A 26 7.76 -27.92 -6.28
CA VAL A 26 6.60 -27.10 -6.65
C VAL A 26 7.01 -25.74 -7.19
N THR A 27 6.16 -25.16 -8.01
CA THR A 27 6.38 -23.80 -8.53
C THR A 27 5.82 -22.77 -7.56
N VAL A 28 6.58 -21.70 -7.32
CA VAL A 28 6.12 -20.55 -6.54
C VAL A 28 6.28 -19.26 -7.32
N GLY A 29 5.24 -18.41 -7.29
CA GLY A 29 5.28 -17.06 -7.80
C GLY A 29 4.98 -16.05 -6.69
N ALA A 30 5.50 -14.83 -6.82
CA ALA A 30 5.27 -13.76 -5.87
C ALA A 30 4.51 -12.60 -6.51
N VAL A 31 3.34 -12.27 -6.00
CA VAL A 31 2.56 -11.08 -6.40
C VAL A 31 2.90 -9.95 -5.45
N ARG A 32 3.69 -8.97 -5.91
CA ARG A 32 4.13 -7.82 -5.13
C ARG A 32 3.17 -6.66 -5.34
N LEU A 33 2.21 -6.52 -4.43
CA LEU A 33 1.21 -5.47 -4.50
C LEU A 33 1.77 -4.12 -4.03
N ALA A 34 1.49 -3.05 -4.78
CA ALA A 34 1.58 -1.68 -4.26
C ALA A 34 0.56 -1.48 -3.13
N SER A 35 0.57 -0.31 -2.48
CA SER A 35 -0.43 0.00 -1.44
C SER A 35 -1.84 -0.12 -2.02
N VAL A 36 -2.60 -1.11 -1.52
CA VAL A 36 -3.95 -1.39 -1.99
C VAL A 36 -4.92 -0.40 -1.37
N LEU A 37 -5.70 0.27 -2.20
CA LEU A 37 -6.76 1.19 -1.78
C LEU A 37 -8.13 0.71 -2.27
N GLY A 38 -9.15 0.91 -1.45
CA GLY A 38 -10.52 0.53 -1.78
C GLY A 38 -11.53 0.97 -0.70
N PRO A 39 -12.84 0.96 -1.00
CA PRO A 39 -13.87 1.44 -0.08
C PRO A 39 -13.92 0.63 1.23
N HIS A 40 -13.58 -0.65 1.18
CA HIS A 40 -13.62 -1.57 2.33
C HIS A 40 -12.24 -2.07 2.75
N VAL A 41 -11.16 -1.52 2.17
CA VAL A 41 -9.79 -1.91 2.50
C VAL A 41 -9.27 -1.07 3.66
N PRO A 42 -8.88 -1.67 4.79
CA PRO A 42 -8.35 -0.94 5.94
C PRO A 42 -6.89 -0.52 5.71
N SER A 43 -6.64 0.24 4.64
CA SER A 43 -5.31 0.71 4.28
C SER A 43 -4.80 1.80 5.24
N PRO A 44 -3.62 1.63 5.87
CA PRO A 44 -3.02 2.69 6.68
C PRO A 44 -2.74 3.97 5.88
N LEU A 45 -2.25 3.86 4.65
CA LEU A 45 -2.06 5.00 3.75
C LEU A 45 -3.39 5.70 3.44
N GLY A 46 -4.43 4.93 3.13
CA GLY A 46 -5.76 5.49 2.87
C GLY A 46 -6.35 6.20 4.08
N ARG A 47 -6.13 5.69 5.30
CA ARG A 47 -6.56 6.35 6.54
C ARG A 47 -5.79 7.65 6.77
N LEU A 48 -4.48 7.64 6.55
CA LEU A 48 -3.64 8.83 6.71
C LEU A 48 -4.09 9.94 5.76
N LEU A 49 -4.21 9.67 4.46
CA LEU A 49 -4.59 10.67 3.46
C LEU A 49 -6.00 11.24 3.67
N ARG A 50 -6.88 10.51 4.35
CA ARG A 50 -8.24 10.98 4.67
C ARG A 50 -8.34 11.84 5.93
N GLN A 51 -7.25 12.04 6.68
CA GLN A 51 -7.25 12.95 7.84
C GLN A 51 -7.52 14.38 7.37
N PRO A 52 -8.14 15.23 8.21
CA PRO A 52 -8.31 16.64 7.89
C PRO A 52 -6.99 17.37 7.68
N VAL A 53 -5.99 17.03 8.49
CA VAL A 53 -4.62 17.52 8.44
C VAL A 53 -3.70 16.33 8.20
N VAL A 54 -2.90 16.37 7.14
CA VAL A 54 -2.06 15.24 6.72
C VAL A 54 -0.60 15.66 6.74
N PRO A 55 0.24 15.01 7.54
CA PRO A 55 1.67 15.27 7.55
C PRO A 55 2.32 14.76 6.25
N PHE A 56 3.27 15.53 5.73
CA PHE A 56 4.10 15.12 4.60
C PHE A 56 5.55 15.59 4.78
N HIS A 57 6.48 14.93 4.12
CA HIS A 57 7.90 15.24 4.23
C HIS A 57 8.25 16.39 3.28
N ALA A 58 8.41 17.60 3.84
CA ALA A 58 8.52 18.83 3.04
C ALA A 58 9.79 18.94 2.21
N THR A 59 10.86 18.24 2.59
CA THR A 59 12.16 18.33 1.89
C THR A 59 12.30 17.36 0.73
N THR A 60 11.58 16.26 0.72
CA THR A 60 11.76 15.20 -0.31
C THR A 60 10.51 14.94 -1.11
N ASP A 61 9.33 14.91 -0.48
CA ASP A 61 8.01 14.56 -1.07
C ASP A 61 8.11 13.60 -2.27
N PRO A 62 8.71 12.42 -2.09
CA PRO A 62 8.99 11.51 -3.19
C PRO A 62 7.71 10.91 -3.76
N PRO A 63 7.69 10.54 -5.06
CA PRO A 63 6.54 9.93 -5.67
C PRO A 63 6.34 8.48 -5.21
N PHE A 64 5.07 8.08 -5.11
CA PHE A 64 4.64 6.71 -4.87
C PHE A 64 3.51 6.32 -5.82
N ALA A 65 3.28 5.02 -5.96
CA ALA A 65 2.17 4.47 -6.70
C ALA A 65 1.33 3.55 -5.81
N VAL A 66 0.07 3.38 -6.18
CA VAL A 66 -0.91 2.56 -5.47
C VAL A 66 -1.59 1.60 -6.45
N ILE A 67 -2.50 0.77 -5.97
CA ILE A 67 -3.34 -0.10 -6.79
C ILE A 67 -4.76 -0.13 -6.23
N GLU A 68 -5.77 -0.15 -7.10
CA GLU A 68 -7.14 -0.33 -6.66
C GLU A 68 -7.39 -1.79 -6.22
N HIS A 69 -8.22 -1.97 -5.19
CA HIS A 69 -8.49 -3.29 -4.62
C HIS A 69 -9.04 -4.31 -5.61
N ARG A 70 -9.85 -3.86 -6.60
CA ARG A 70 -10.38 -4.73 -7.66
C ARG A 70 -9.27 -5.23 -8.58
N ASP A 71 -8.36 -4.33 -8.98
CA ASP A 71 -7.22 -4.69 -9.82
C ASP A 71 -6.25 -5.61 -9.07
N ALA A 72 -6.02 -5.35 -7.77
CA ALA A 72 -5.24 -6.24 -6.92
C ALA A 72 -5.85 -7.64 -6.85
N ALA A 73 -7.17 -7.75 -6.66
CA ALA A 73 -7.88 -9.02 -6.64
C ALA A 73 -7.80 -9.75 -7.99
N ARG A 74 -8.01 -9.03 -9.11
CA ARG A 74 -7.86 -9.59 -10.47
C ARG A 74 -6.45 -10.14 -10.70
N ALA A 75 -5.44 -9.41 -10.26
CA ALA A 75 -4.05 -9.84 -10.39
C ALA A 75 -3.75 -11.13 -9.61
N ILE A 76 -4.27 -11.27 -8.40
CA ILE A 76 -4.13 -12.49 -7.60
C ILE A 76 -4.80 -13.67 -8.29
N VAL A 77 -6.03 -13.48 -8.79
CA VAL A 77 -6.75 -14.53 -9.53
C VAL A 77 -6.02 -14.91 -10.81
N ALA A 78 -5.53 -13.94 -11.58
CA ALA A 78 -4.75 -14.17 -12.79
C ALA A 78 -3.43 -14.92 -12.48
N ALA A 79 -2.74 -14.54 -11.43
CA ALA A 79 -1.52 -15.23 -10.99
C ALA A 79 -1.76 -16.71 -10.67
N ALA A 80 -2.88 -17.01 -9.98
CA ALA A 80 -3.25 -18.39 -9.69
C ALA A 80 -3.62 -19.18 -10.95
N ARG A 81 -4.44 -18.59 -11.85
CA ARG A 81 -4.85 -19.23 -13.11
C ARG A 81 -3.67 -19.49 -14.06
N ASN A 82 -2.77 -18.54 -14.15
CA ASN A 82 -1.60 -18.63 -15.05
C ASN A 82 -0.42 -19.40 -14.41
N GLN A 83 -0.61 -19.98 -13.23
CA GLN A 83 0.43 -20.71 -12.50
C GLN A 83 1.75 -19.90 -12.43
N LEU A 84 1.63 -18.65 -11.93
CA LEU A 84 2.74 -17.71 -11.87
C LEU A 84 3.98 -18.36 -11.23
N SER A 85 5.11 -18.34 -11.95
CA SER A 85 6.37 -18.97 -11.53
C SER A 85 7.48 -17.98 -11.19
N SER A 86 7.19 -16.69 -11.25
CA SER A 86 8.20 -15.64 -11.03
C SER A 86 7.57 -14.42 -10.37
N PRO A 87 8.37 -13.53 -9.73
CA PRO A 87 7.84 -12.33 -9.11
C PRO A 87 7.25 -11.36 -10.14
N VAL A 88 6.10 -10.77 -9.82
CA VAL A 88 5.45 -9.73 -10.60
C VAL A 88 5.02 -8.57 -9.70
N ASN A 89 5.34 -7.35 -10.12
CA ASN A 89 4.84 -6.15 -9.45
C ASN A 89 3.45 -5.81 -9.97
N VAL A 90 2.53 -5.53 -9.05
CA VAL A 90 1.15 -5.15 -9.35
C VAL A 90 0.92 -3.74 -8.81
N VAL A 91 0.92 -2.79 -9.73
CA VAL A 91 0.86 -1.36 -9.44
C VAL A 91 0.08 -0.66 -10.55
N ALA A 92 -0.74 0.32 -10.20
CA ALA A 92 -1.42 1.15 -11.18
C ALA A 92 -0.43 2.04 -11.94
N PRO A 93 -0.72 2.38 -13.20
CA PRO A 93 0.13 3.29 -13.96
C PRO A 93 0.16 4.70 -13.33
N GLY A 94 1.24 5.41 -13.57
CA GLY A 94 1.49 6.74 -13.04
C GLY A 94 1.98 6.74 -11.60
N ALA A 95 2.21 7.93 -11.09
CA ALA A 95 2.71 8.17 -9.74
C ALA A 95 2.16 9.50 -9.20
N ILE A 96 2.18 9.65 -7.88
CA ILE A 96 1.73 10.86 -7.20
C ILE A 96 2.62 11.13 -5.98
N THR A 97 2.86 12.41 -5.65
CA THR A 97 3.52 12.77 -4.39
C THR A 97 2.51 12.91 -3.26
N CYS A 98 2.98 12.87 -2.00
CA CYS A 98 2.10 13.01 -0.85
C CYS A 98 1.38 14.37 -0.85
N LEU A 99 2.11 15.45 -1.10
CA LEU A 99 1.53 16.80 -1.17
C LEU A 99 0.46 16.91 -2.28
N HIS A 100 0.73 16.31 -3.44
CA HIS A 100 -0.25 16.31 -4.54
C HIS A 100 -1.51 15.51 -4.17
N ALA A 101 -1.36 14.33 -3.55
CA ALA A 101 -2.49 13.53 -3.07
C ALA A 101 -3.32 14.30 -2.02
N ILE A 102 -2.68 15.00 -1.08
CA ILE A 102 -3.33 15.84 -0.05
C ILE A 102 -4.16 16.94 -0.71
N ARG A 103 -3.59 17.65 -1.68
CA ARG A 103 -4.27 18.74 -2.41
C ARG A 103 -5.49 18.25 -3.18
N ARG A 104 -5.38 17.09 -3.85
CA ARG A 104 -6.53 16.48 -4.55
C ARG A 104 -7.68 16.15 -3.61
N GLY A 105 -7.37 15.76 -2.38
CA GLY A 105 -8.38 15.50 -1.34
C GLY A 105 -8.87 16.75 -0.61
N GLN A 106 -8.42 17.94 -0.99
CA GLN A 106 -8.74 19.21 -0.31
C GLN A 106 -8.45 19.13 1.20
N ARG A 107 -7.33 18.46 1.57
CA ARG A 107 -6.88 18.35 2.95
C ARG A 107 -5.82 19.39 3.25
N ILE A 108 -5.61 19.67 4.54
CA ILE A 108 -4.61 20.65 4.99
C ILE A 108 -3.25 19.93 5.04
N PRO A 109 -2.27 20.32 4.21
CA PRO A 109 -0.93 19.75 4.29
C PRO A 109 -0.19 20.29 5.50
N LEU A 110 0.39 19.40 6.33
CA LEU A 110 1.27 19.74 7.43
C LEU A 110 2.72 19.42 7.04
N PRO A 111 3.53 20.43 6.68
CA PRO A 111 4.92 20.21 6.31
C PRO A 111 5.75 19.83 7.54
N LEU A 112 6.52 18.74 7.42
CA LEU A 112 7.44 18.28 8.45
C LEU A 112 8.86 18.24 7.89
N PHE A 113 9.81 18.69 8.68
CA PHE A 113 11.21 18.80 8.32
C PHE A 113 12.05 17.86 9.18
N GLY A 114 12.87 17.00 8.57
CA GLY A 114 13.87 16.17 9.27
C GLY A 114 13.34 15.44 10.52
N PRO A 115 13.89 15.73 11.72
CA PRO A 115 13.54 15.04 12.96
C PRO A 115 12.09 15.16 13.40
N GLN A 116 11.36 16.18 12.93
CA GLN A 116 9.95 16.39 13.27
C GLN A 116 9.04 15.25 12.78
N TRP A 117 9.49 14.49 11.79
CA TRP A 117 8.78 13.29 11.32
C TRP A 117 8.64 12.23 12.42
N TRP A 118 9.62 12.13 13.33
CA TRP A 118 9.52 11.24 14.48
C TRP A 118 8.38 11.65 15.43
N PHE A 119 8.22 12.96 15.69
CA PHE A 119 7.09 13.47 16.50
C PHE A 119 5.74 13.20 15.85
N ALA A 120 5.62 13.33 14.53
CA ALA A 120 4.38 13.03 13.81
C ALA A 120 3.99 11.56 13.96
N ARG A 121 4.95 10.64 13.94
CA ARG A 121 4.72 9.21 14.22
C ARG A 121 4.19 9.00 15.63
N GLN A 122 4.77 9.64 16.64
CA GLN A 122 4.30 9.54 18.02
C GLN A 122 2.90 10.11 18.18
N LEU A 123 2.63 11.27 17.58
CA LEU A 123 1.31 11.90 17.64
C LEU A 123 0.25 11.07 16.91
N SER A 124 0.61 10.38 15.83
CA SER A 124 -0.30 9.50 15.08
C SER A 124 -0.81 8.31 15.90
N HIS A 125 -0.04 7.84 16.89
CA HIS A 125 -0.49 6.82 17.84
C HIS A 125 -1.60 7.35 18.75
N ILE A 126 -1.49 8.63 19.18
CA ILE A 126 -2.48 9.27 20.05
C ILE A 126 -3.78 9.56 19.29
N THR A 127 -3.70 9.90 18.01
CA THR A 127 -4.87 10.20 17.16
C THR A 127 -5.55 8.93 16.59
N GLY A 128 -5.11 7.75 16.97
CA GLY A 128 -5.70 6.47 16.56
C GLY A 128 -5.42 6.08 15.09
N ALA A 129 -4.50 6.75 14.43
CA ALA A 129 -4.08 6.45 13.06
C ALA A 129 -2.56 6.24 12.98
N PRO A 130 -1.99 5.20 13.62
CA PRO A 130 -0.57 4.94 13.60
C PRO A 130 -0.07 4.79 12.17
N ILE A 131 1.07 5.43 11.86
CA ILE A 131 1.74 5.34 10.57
C ILE A 131 2.73 4.17 10.64
N PRO A 132 2.45 3.02 10.01
CA PRO A 132 3.37 1.90 9.98
C PRO A 132 4.65 2.23 9.22
N ASP A 133 5.74 1.51 9.50
CA ASP A 133 7.06 1.75 8.89
C ASP A 133 7.04 1.72 7.38
N HIS A 134 6.30 0.79 6.77
CA HIS A 134 6.19 0.68 5.31
C HIS A 134 5.48 1.88 4.67
N VAL A 135 4.53 2.53 5.37
CA VAL A 135 3.88 3.77 4.90
C VAL A 135 4.83 4.94 5.08
N SER A 136 5.49 5.04 6.24
CA SER A 136 6.52 6.05 6.49
C SER A 136 7.62 5.98 5.44
N GLU A 137 8.12 4.79 5.12
CA GLU A 137 9.14 4.58 4.09
C GLU A 137 8.66 5.03 2.70
N ALA A 138 7.42 4.69 2.32
CA ALA A 138 6.85 5.13 1.05
C ALA A 138 6.74 6.65 0.95
N LEU A 139 6.42 7.34 2.05
CA LEU A 139 6.27 8.79 2.09
C LEU A 139 7.60 9.55 2.21
N THR A 140 8.67 8.92 2.68
CA THR A 140 9.98 9.55 2.86
C THR A 140 10.99 9.22 1.75
N ARG A 141 10.86 8.05 1.13
CA ARG A 141 11.80 7.57 0.10
C ARG A 141 11.16 7.34 -1.26
N GLY A 142 9.82 7.38 -1.32
CA GLY A 142 9.06 6.99 -2.49
C GLY A 142 8.92 5.47 -2.63
N ARG A 143 7.97 5.06 -3.45
CA ARG A 143 7.75 3.66 -3.76
C ARG A 143 7.17 3.53 -5.17
N LEU A 144 8.05 3.41 -6.13
CA LEU A 144 7.70 3.14 -7.51
C LEU A 144 8.08 1.70 -7.86
N ALA A 145 7.30 1.09 -8.71
CA ALA A 145 7.60 -0.20 -9.29
C ALA A 145 7.20 -0.20 -10.77
N ASP A 146 7.99 -0.89 -11.58
CA ASP A 146 7.63 -1.14 -12.96
C ASP A 146 6.56 -2.23 -13.05
N ASN A 147 5.51 -1.98 -13.83
CA ASN A 147 4.41 -2.91 -14.09
C ASN A 147 4.50 -3.59 -15.48
N GLY A 148 5.57 -3.39 -16.23
CA GLY A 148 5.72 -3.91 -17.60
C GLY A 148 5.56 -5.44 -17.69
N ARG A 149 5.98 -6.17 -16.67
CA ARG A 149 5.82 -7.63 -16.62
C ARG A 149 4.39 -8.08 -16.29
N MET A 150 3.54 -7.20 -15.75
CA MET A 150 2.19 -7.54 -15.34
C MET A 150 1.33 -7.99 -16.53
N GLN A 151 1.38 -7.24 -17.63
CA GLN A 151 0.67 -7.62 -18.85
C GLN A 151 1.18 -8.97 -19.41
N ALA A 152 2.50 -9.14 -19.47
CA ALA A 152 3.10 -10.36 -20.03
C ALA A 152 2.80 -11.61 -19.19
N LEU A 153 2.85 -11.51 -17.87
CA LEU A 153 2.72 -12.65 -16.96
C LEU A 153 1.27 -12.91 -16.52
N LEU A 154 0.47 -11.87 -16.36
CA LEU A 154 -0.89 -11.98 -15.85
C LEU A 154 -1.96 -11.76 -16.95
N GLY A 155 -1.56 -11.28 -18.13
CA GLY A 155 -2.50 -10.97 -19.22
C GLY A 155 -3.46 -9.83 -18.89
N MET A 156 -3.09 -8.94 -17.96
CA MET A 156 -3.94 -7.84 -17.54
C MET A 156 -3.17 -6.53 -17.32
N THR A 157 -3.91 -5.44 -17.42
CA THR A 157 -3.49 -4.10 -17.01
C THR A 157 -4.47 -3.57 -15.96
N PRO A 158 -4.05 -2.68 -15.05
CA PRO A 158 -4.97 -1.97 -14.16
C PRO A 158 -5.95 -1.11 -14.96
N ASP A 159 -7.20 -1.06 -14.52
CA ASP A 159 -8.25 -0.25 -15.15
C ASP A 159 -8.14 1.23 -14.76
N THR A 160 -7.47 1.53 -13.64
CA THR A 160 -7.33 2.87 -13.08
C THR A 160 -5.87 3.25 -12.89
N SER A 161 -5.55 4.54 -13.11
CA SER A 161 -4.25 5.11 -12.78
C SER A 161 -4.11 5.39 -11.29
N THR A 162 -2.86 5.54 -10.81
CA THR A 162 -2.57 5.95 -9.42
C THR A 162 -3.35 7.21 -9.01
N THR A 163 -3.43 8.19 -9.90
CA THR A 163 -4.14 9.45 -9.64
C THR A 163 -5.65 9.24 -9.49
N GLU A 164 -6.25 8.43 -10.37
CA GLU A 164 -7.68 8.10 -10.29
C GLU A 164 -8.01 7.31 -9.02
N VAL A 165 -7.15 6.36 -8.62
CA VAL A 165 -7.32 5.63 -7.35
C VAL A 165 -7.30 6.58 -6.15
N ILE A 166 -6.45 7.61 -6.16
CA ILE A 166 -6.43 8.64 -5.12
C ILE A 166 -7.71 9.48 -5.15
N ASP A 167 -8.22 9.85 -6.32
CA ASP A 167 -9.50 10.56 -6.42
C ASP A 167 -10.66 9.71 -5.90
N HIS A 168 -10.69 8.43 -6.23
CA HIS A 168 -11.66 7.49 -5.69
C HIS A 168 -11.56 7.35 -4.18
N LEU A 169 -10.35 7.35 -3.60
CA LEU A 169 -10.14 7.28 -2.15
C LEU A 169 -10.94 8.35 -1.40
N TYR A 170 -10.99 9.56 -1.92
CA TYR A 170 -11.71 10.66 -1.27
C TYR A 170 -13.22 10.62 -1.47
N ARG A 171 -13.71 9.92 -2.49
CA ARG A 171 -15.15 9.72 -2.75
C ARG A 171 -15.73 8.53 -2.00
N TRP A 172 -14.93 7.50 -1.71
CA TRP A 172 -15.41 6.32 -1.00
C TRP A 172 -15.84 6.65 0.43
N PRO A 173 -16.91 6.01 0.95
CA PRO A 173 -17.33 6.20 2.33
C PRO A 173 -16.23 5.74 3.30
N ARG A 174 -16.18 6.36 4.48
CA ARG A 174 -15.24 5.93 5.52
C ARG A 174 -15.61 4.53 6.01
N VAL A 175 -14.63 3.64 6.09
CA VAL A 175 -14.82 2.34 6.72
C VAL A 175 -14.93 2.53 8.23
N ILE A 176 -16.14 2.40 8.76
CA ILE A 176 -16.38 2.38 10.20
C ILE A 176 -16.20 0.93 10.65
N ARG A 177 -15.21 0.66 11.51
CA ARG A 177 -15.14 -0.64 12.19
C ARG A 177 -16.39 -0.79 13.06
N LYS A 178 -17.31 -1.67 12.69
CA LYS A 178 -18.27 -2.18 13.65
C LYS A 178 -17.46 -2.98 14.68
N GLN A 179 -17.41 -2.47 15.92
CA GLN A 179 -16.94 -3.30 17.03
C GLN A 179 -17.82 -4.54 17.06
N ALA A 180 -17.21 -5.72 16.95
CA ALA A 180 -17.92 -6.97 17.19
C ALA A 180 -18.48 -6.87 18.62
N ARG A 181 -19.81 -6.85 18.74
CA ARG A 181 -20.47 -7.00 20.05
C ARG A 181 -20.08 -8.39 20.53
N VAL A 182 -19.19 -8.45 21.51
CA VAL A 182 -18.96 -9.68 22.28
C VAL A 182 -20.28 -10.00 22.95
N PRO A 183 -20.93 -11.16 22.67
CA PRO A 183 -22.11 -11.52 23.41
C PRO A 183 -21.74 -11.62 24.91
N ALA A 184 -22.49 -10.92 25.74
CA ALA A 184 -22.35 -11.07 27.18
C ALA A 184 -22.54 -12.59 27.49
N ALA A 185 -21.50 -13.18 28.09
CA ALA A 185 -21.63 -14.54 28.62
C ALA A 185 -22.77 -14.51 29.68
N GLU A 186 -23.83 -15.23 29.43
CA GLU A 186 -24.86 -15.49 30.46
C GLU A 186 -24.17 -16.18 31.62
N GLN A 187 -24.24 -15.54 32.81
CA GLN A 187 -23.90 -16.14 34.10
C GLN A 187 -25.07 -16.94 34.62
#